data_729e71024b7e62e1bf48cd3c751d5365
#
_entry.id   729e71024b7e62e1bf48cd3c751d5365
#
_cell.length_a   1.000
_cell.length_b   1.000
_cell.length_c   1.000
_cell.angle_alpha   90.00
_cell.angle_beta   90.00
_cell.angle_gamma   90.00
#
_symmetry.space_group_name_H-M   'P 1'
#
loop_
_entity.id
_entity.type
_entity.pdbx_description
1 polymer ?
#
loop_
_entity_poly.entity_id
_entity_poly.type
_entity_poly.pdbx_seq_one_letter_code
_entity_poly.pdbx_strand_id
1 'polypeptide(L)'
;MITCNCPPPASLPDLECVRCSERFGQIQKVAFQRIMNDDGTKNKFSAVSGFSEINSLANWQALMTAADSTKIVLSPYIYSPTQESGAARTFGGGNDSLNGVEEIIGRETSTFSASLRNIPQSIAKVLKSLQCENIGVYLIDGNGNVEALGIVDENSNEWIMPIPIKAFFVGDKTHGGIDAPDANVIQWSFVPNYSDDLKIFTISTFNVLSDLCSGSVPPAPQPAYIKNVQEVNWTLDLNATTSVKFVRNYDVSNYLFVKTIADGLIEVYRKDGEYIFMYEGDIYSPEDSTYLFGGLAHLAHIDFSNFNTSRVTSMNSMFYGGHSLTTLDLSNFDTSNVTDMTSMFHACTSLITLDLSNFDTSNVTKMQSMFHGCEVMTSLIISNFNTSNVTTMRYMFLFCYALVTIYGGDWSKASLNDSADMFSSCNSLIGGNGTSYNSSHTDATYARIDRVGTPGYFTQA
;
A
#
# COMPACT_ATOMS: atom_id res chain seq x y z
N MET A 1 14.09 -0.23 52.93
CA MET A 1 15.27 -0.74 52.20
C MET A 1 14.90 -2.11 51.66
N ILE A 2 14.55 -2.20 50.40
CA ILE A 2 14.41 -3.49 49.68
C ILE A 2 15.79 -3.73 49.12
N THR A 3 16.59 -4.53 49.81
CA THR A 3 17.86 -5.05 49.30
C THR A 3 17.51 -6.06 48.20
N CYS A 4 17.82 -5.72 46.98
CA CYS A 4 17.74 -6.66 45.86
C CYS A 4 18.87 -7.68 46.05
N ASN A 5 18.55 -8.81 46.67
CA ASN A 5 19.50 -9.90 46.92
C ASN A 5 19.45 -10.85 45.71
N CYS A 6 19.98 -10.37 44.58
CA CYS A 6 20.24 -11.26 43.42
C CYS A 6 21.57 -11.98 43.70
N PRO A 7 21.57 -13.28 43.95
CA PRO A 7 22.84 -14.02 43.96
C PRO A 7 23.44 -13.90 42.54
N PRO A 8 24.76 -13.61 42.46
CA PRO A 8 25.41 -13.57 41.16
C PRO A 8 25.21 -14.95 40.46
N PRO A 9 24.73 -15.00 39.21
CA PRO A 9 24.62 -16.24 38.49
C PRO A 9 26.02 -16.88 38.38
N ALA A 10 26.10 -18.18 38.51
CA ALA A 10 27.37 -18.95 38.45
C ALA A 10 28.08 -18.82 37.11
N SER A 11 27.38 -18.42 36.06
CA SER A 11 27.88 -17.99 34.76
C SER A 11 26.95 -16.92 34.22
N LEU A 12 27.47 -16.00 33.40
CA LEU A 12 26.61 -15.11 32.62
C LEU A 12 25.78 -15.96 31.67
N PRO A 13 24.48 -15.76 31.57
CA PRO A 13 23.67 -16.47 30.59
C PRO A 13 24.16 -16.12 29.19
N ASP A 14 24.18 -17.12 28.28
CA ASP A 14 24.41 -16.85 26.87
C ASP A 14 23.29 -15.92 26.38
N LEU A 15 23.70 -14.73 25.91
CA LEU A 15 22.80 -13.84 25.20
C LEU A 15 22.47 -14.51 23.85
N GLU A 16 21.38 -15.26 23.79
CA GLU A 16 20.78 -15.56 22.50
C GLU A 16 20.60 -14.23 21.77
N CYS A 17 21.07 -14.17 20.53
CA CYS A 17 20.96 -12.99 19.69
C CYS A 17 19.46 -12.80 19.38
N VAL A 18 18.74 -12.24 20.35
CA VAL A 18 17.39 -11.72 20.12
C VAL A 18 17.59 -10.60 19.12
N ARG A 19 17.12 -10.78 17.91
CA ARG A 19 17.03 -9.69 16.95
C ARG A 19 16.19 -8.60 17.64
N CYS A 20 16.85 -7.62 18.21
CA CYS A 20 16.21 -6.38 18.59
C CYS A 20 15.68 -5.78 17.29
N SER A 21 14.47 -6.19 16.91
CA SER A 21 13.77 -5.48 15.84
C SER A 21 13.43 -4.11 16.41
N GLU A 22 13.75 -3.08 15.67
CA GLU A 22 13.26 -1.71 15.89
C GLU A 22 11.75 -1.67 15.61
N ARG A 23 10.95 -2.37 16.43
CA ARG A 23 9.56 -2.69 16.11
C ARG A 23 8.62 -1.53 16.30
N PHE A 24 8.97 -0.56 17.15
CA PHE A 24 8.09 0.59 17.40
C PHE A 24 7.92 1.51 16.18
N GLY A 25 8.90 1.56 15.28
CA GLY A 25 8.73 2.23 13.98
C GLY A 25 7.71 1.56 13.03
N GLN A 26 7.30 0.33 13.35
CA GLN A 26 6.33 -0.43 12.56
C GLN A 26 4.92 -0.41 13.17
N ILE A 27 4.71 0.20 14.34
CA ILE A 27 3.38 0.31 14.94
C ILE A 27 2.51 1.21 14.08
N GLN A 28 1.38 0.69 13.62
CA GLN A 28 0.46 1.39 12.73
C GLN A 28 -0.87 1.76 13.39
N LYS A 29 -1.31 0.98 14.40
CA LYS A 29 -2.52 1.27 15.16
C LYS A 29 -2.31 1.00 16.63
N VAL A 30 -3.15 1.58 17.45
CA VAL A 30 -3.19 1.35 18.90
C VAL A 30 -4.63 1.07 19.31
N ALA A 31 -4.83 0.01 20.09
CA ALA A 31 -6.11 -0.27 20.74
C ALA A 31 -6.03 0.12 22.21
N PHE A 32 -6.94 0.99 22.65
CA PHE A 32 -7.04 1.45 24.05
C PHE A 32 -8.12 0.66 24.77
N GLN A 33 -7.84 0.22 25.99
CA GLN A 33 -8.81 -0.45 26.85
C GLN A 33 -8.60 -0.03 28.30
N ARG A 34 -9.67 0.04 29.11
CA ARG A 34 -9.51 0.18 30.55
C ARG A 34 -8.76 -1.03 31.12
N ILE A 35 -7.89 -0.82 32.09
CA ILE A 35 -7.13 -1.93 32.71
C ILE A 35 -8.05 -2.79 33.58
N MET A 36 -9.06 -2.16 34.20
CA MET A 36 -10.00 -2.81 35.12
C MET A 36 -11.44 -2.62 34.66
N ASN A 37 -12.24 -3.64 34.85
CA ASN A 37 -13.69 -3.58 34.74
C ASN A 37 -14.32 -2.83 35.93
N ASP A 38 -15.60 -2.49 35.81
CA ASP A 38 -16.37 -1.85 36.89
C ASP A 38 -16.54 -2.75 38.12
N ASP A 39 -16.40 -4.05 37.97
CA ASP A 39 -16.43 -5.05 39.06
C ASP A 39 -15.05 -5.26 39.71
N GLY A 40 -14.02 -4.55 39.28
CA GLY A 40 -12.65 -4.65 39.77
C GLY A 40 -11.82 -5.79 39.16
N THR A 41 -12.35 -6.54 38.20
CA THR A 41 -11.57 -7.53 37.46
C THR A 41 -10.74 -6.88 36.36
N LYS A 42 -9.64 -7.53 35.99
CA LYS A 42 -8.78 -7.04 34.92
C LYS A 42 -9.33 -7.38 33.54
N ASN A 43 -9.32 -6.43 32.64
CA ASN A 43 -9.60 -6.68 31.22
C ASN A 43 -8.46 -7.48 30.59
N LYS A 44 -8.77 -8.59 29.93
CA LYS A 44 -7.79 -9.51 29.37
C LYS A 44 -8.38 -10.41 28.28
N PHE A 45 -7.52 -10.81 27.36
CA PHE A 45 -7.78 -11.91 26.41
C PHE A 45 -7.16 -13.22 26.92
N SER A 46 -7.69 -14.36 26.49
CA SER A 46 -7.02 -15.65 26.64
C SER A 46 -6.02 -15.86 25.50
N ALA A 47 -4.86 -16.42 25.80
CA ALA A 47 -3.89 -16.85 24.80
C ALA A 47 -4.25 -18.22 24.18
N VAL A 48 -5.15 -18.97 24.84
CA VAL A 48 -5.60 -20.31 24.45
C VAL A 48 -7.02 -20.25 23.91
N SER A 49 -7.37 -21.15 22.99
CA SER A 49 -8.72 -21.25 22.40
C SER A 49 -9.84 -21.21 23.41
N GLY A 50 -10.82 -20.30 23.25
CA GLY A 50 -11.96 -20.12 24.12
C GLY A 50 -12.67 -18.78 23.99
N PHE A 51 -13.59 -18.48 24.91
CA PHE A 51 -14.46 -17.29 24.86
C PHE A 51 -13.78 -15.92 24.90
N SER A 52 -12.47 -15.85 25.12
CA SER A 52 -11.72 -14.60 25.21
C SER A 52 -10.44 -14.64 24.38
N GLU A 53 -10.42 -15.44 23.33
CA GLU A 53 -9.21 -15.64 22.51
C GLU A 53 -8.84 -14.39 21.71
N ILE A 54 -7.56 -13.97 21.79
CA ILE A 54 -7.05 -12.83 21.04
C ILE A 54 -7.10 -13.05 19.51
N ASN A 55 -7.05 -14.31 19.09
CA ASN A 55 -7.12 -14.73 17.68
C ASN A 55 -8.54 -14.74 17.10
N SER A 56 -9.54 -14.29 17.84
CA SER A 56 -10.94 -14.29 17.40
C SER A 56 -11.41 -12.88 17.01
N LEU A 57 -11.69 -12.68 15.74
CA LEU A 57 -12.27 -11.42 15.23
C LEU A 57 -13.58 -11.08 15.97
N ALA A 58 -14.44 -12.06 16.21
CA ALA A 58 -15.71 -11.87 16.92
C ALA A 58 -15.51 -11.34 18.35
N ASN A 59 -14.47 -11.79 19.07
CA ASN A 59 -14.15 -11.31 20.40
C ASN A 59 -13.70 -9.83 20.37
N TRP A 60 -12.85 -9.45 19.42
CA TRP A 60 -12.45 -8.07 19.24
C TRP A 60 -13.64 -7.18 18.88
N GLN A 61 -14.48 -7.61 17.96
CA GLN A 61 -15.67 -6.86 17.54
C GLN A 61 -16.67 -6.70 18.68
N ALA A 62 -16.87 -7.75 19.50
CA ALA A 62 -17.71 -7.67 20.69
C ALA A 62 -17.19 -6.62 21.68
N LEU A 63 -15.88 -6.60 21.96
CA LEU A 63 -15.27 -5.62 22.85
C LEU A 63 -15.28 -4.20 22.26
N MET A 64 -15.12 -4.04 20.94
CA MET A 64 -15.20 -2.73 20.30
C MET A 64 -16.61 -2.15 20.32
N THR A 65 -17.64 -2.98 20.29
CA THR A 65 -19.06 -2.57 20.36
C THR A 65 -19.63 -2.56 21.76
N ALA A 66 -18.87 -3.02 22.77
CA ALA A 66 -19.29 -3.04 24.16
C ALA A 66 -19.70 -1.64 24.64
N ALA A 67 -20.73 -1.59 25.50
CA ALA A 67 -21.22 -0.36 26.13
C ALA A 67 -20.73 -0.19 27.57
N ASP A 68 -19.84 -1.05 28.04
CA ASP A 68 -19.33 -1.14 29.41
C ASP A 68 -17.80 -0.92 29.49
N SER A 69 -17.25 -1.18 30.67
CA SER A 69 -15.81 -1.01 30.97
C SER A 69 -14.88 -1.98 30.24
N THR A 70 -15.43 -2.98 29.52
CA THR A 70 -14.63 -3.90 28.70
C THR A 70 -14.28 -3.34 27.32
N LYS A 71 -14.87 -2.21 26.96
CA LYS A 71 -14.77 -1.60 25.62
C LYS A 71 -13.33 -1.36 25.20
N ILE A 72 -13.04 -1.75 23.96
CA ILE A 72 -11.82 -1.39 23.24
C ILE A 72 -12.10 -0.23 22.27
N VAL A 73 -11.23 0.76 22.27
CA VAL A 73 -11.24 1.88 21.31
C VAL A 73 -10.02 1.76 20.43
N LEU A 74 -10.21 1.48 19.15
CA LEU A 74 -9.13 1.40 18.17
C LEU A 74 -8.78 2.79 17.64
N SER A 75 -7.50 3.12 17.57
CA SER A 75 -7.05 4.37 16.94
C SER A 75 -7.20 4.31 15.42
N PRO A 76 -7.29 5.45 14.73
CA PRO A 76 -6.89 5.55 13.33
C PRO A 76 -5.44 5.12 13.14
N TYR A 77 -4.98 5.03 11.90
CA TYR A 77 -3.56 4.82 11.61
C TYR A 77 -2.72 5.93 12.25
N ILE A 78 -1.61 5.54 12.87
CA ILE A 78 -0.64 6.45 13.47
C ILE A 78 0.56 6.61 12.56
N TYR A 79 1.17 7.79 12.60
CA TYR A 79 2.28 8.17 11.75
C TYR A 79 3.47 8.59 12.59
N SER A 80 4.68 8.29 12.11
CA SER A 80 5.94 8.64 12.76
C SER A 80 5.97 8.25 14.24
N PRO A 81 5.66 6.98 14.58
CA PRO A 81 5.74 6.56 15.97
C PRO A 81 7.19 6.63 16.45
N THR A 82 7.39 7.22 17.62
CA THR A 82 8.69 7.30 18.28
C THR A 82 8.56 6.82 19.72
N GLN A 83 9.59 6.16 20.20
CA GLN A 83 9.70 5.80 21.60
C GLN A 83 11.06 6.22 22.15
N GLU A 84 11.03 6.96 23.23
CA GLU A 84 12.21 7.30 24.01
C GLU A 84 12.29 6.35 25.19
N SER A 85 13.39 5.62 25.33
CA SER A 85 13.63 4.78 26.50
C SER A 85 13.89 5.63 27.74
N GLY A 86 13.31 5.25 28.86
CA GLY A 86 13.58 5.89 30.12
C GLY A 86 15.04 5.69 30.55
N ALA A 87 15.69 6.75 30.99
CA ALA A 87 17.04 6.69 31.52
C ALA A 87 17.08 5.96 32.88
N ALA A 88 18.25 5.44 33.23
CA ALA A 88 18.47 4.92 34.57
C ALA A 88 18.39 6.06 35.58
N ARG A 89 17.60 5.90 36.63
CA ARG A 89 17.63 6.80 37.79
C ARG A 89 18.71 6.32 38.74
N THR A 90 19.72 7.16 38.98
CA THR A 90 20.83 6.83 39.84
C THR A 90 20.77 7.67 41.14
N PHE A 91 21.32 7.12 42.20
CA PHE A 91 21.55 7.82 43.44
C PHE A 91 23.02 7.70 43.82
N GLY A 92 23.59 8.79 44.26
CA GLY A 92 24.99 8.86 44.58
C GLY A 92 25.85 9.32 43.41
N GLY A 93 27.13 9.34 43.58
CA GLY A 93 28.11 9.90 42.65
C GLY A 93 28.89 11.04 43.28
N GLY A 94 30.15 11.10 43.02
CA GLY A 94 31.04 12.10 43.64
C GLY A 94 31.18 11.92 45.14
N ASN A 95 30.98 13.02 45.91
CA ASN A 95 31.19 13.02 47.38
C ASN A 95 30.00 12.46 48.19
N ASP A 96 28.86 12.18 47.56
CA ASP A 96 27.61 11.78 48.24
C ASP A 96 27.43 10.26 48.31
N SER A 97 28.32 9.45 47.73
CA SER A 97 28.27 8.01 47.78
C SER A 97 29.48 7.42 48.53
N LEU A 98 29.25 6.37 49.34
CA LEU A 98 30.31 5.58 49.95
C LEU A 98 31.05 4.84 48.82
N ASN A 99 32.25 5.24 48.46
CA ASN A 99 33.10 4.78 47.37
C ASN A 99 32.89 5.43 45.98
N GLY A 100 32.14 6.52 45.84
CA GLY A 100 32.01 7.25 44.58
C GLY A 100 31.27 6.50 43.44
N VAL A 101 30.58 5.40 43.75
CA VAL A 101 29.83 4.61 42.77
C VAL A 101 28.36 5.03 42.77
N GLU A 102 27.81 5.34 41.62
CA GLU A 102 26.39 5.55 41.45
C GLU A 102 25.62 4.24 41.55
N GLU A 103 24.58 4.23 42.38
CA GLU A 103 23.64 3.10 42.45
C GLU A 103 22.41 3.38 41.59
N ILE A 104 22.01 2.40 40.74
CA ILE A 104 20.76 2.48 39.99
C ILE A 104 19.61 2.23 40.96
N ILE A 105 18.80 3.24 41.24
CA ILE A 105 17.64 3.17 42.12
C ILE A 105 16.32 2.94 41.37
N GLY A 106 16.34 2.92 40.06
CA GLY A 106 15.18 2.68 39.20
C GLY A 106 15.40 3.12 37.75
N ARG A 107 14.34 3.09 36.97
CA ARG A 107 14.32 3.61 35.59
C ARG A 107 13.28 4.72 35.50
N GLU A 108 13.53 5.68 34.62
CA GLU A 108 12.53 6.63 34.20
C GLU A 108 11.48 5.93 33.32
N THR A 109 10.34 6.57 33.15
CA THR A 109 9.28 6.06 32.25
C THR A 109 9.70 6.24 30.80
N SER A 110 9.47 5.21 29.97
CA SER A 110 9.59 5.34 28.51
C SER A 110 8.42 6.14 27.96
N THR A 111 8.67 7.03 27.01
CA THR A 111 7.62 7.85 26.38
C THR A 111 7.40 7.38 24.95
N PHE A 112 6.14 7.22 24.58
CA PHE A 112 5.71 6.98 23.21
C PHE A 112 5.03 8.22 22.65
N SER A 113 5.32 8.58 21.41
CA SER A 113 4.68 9.68 20.70
C SER A 113 4.41 9.29 19.24
N ALA A 114 3.26 9.70 18.72
CA ALA A 114 2.91 9.51 17.33
C ALA A 114 1.95 10.61 16.85
N SER A 115 1.77 10.73 15.53
CA SER A 115 0.85 11.68 14.92
C SER A 115 -0.38 10.97 14.37
N LEU A 116 -1.55 11.59 14.53
CA LEU A 116 -2.80 11.21 13.85
C LEU A 116 -3.10 12.27 12.79
N ARG A 117 -3.14 11.89 11.53
CA ARG A 117 -3.32 12.83 10.41
C ARG A 117 -4.77 12.89 9.98
N ASN A 118 -5.24 14.10 9.65
CA ASN A 118 -6.55 14.36 9.06
C ASN A 118 -7.76 13.72 9.78
N ILE A 119 -7.65 13.48 11.10
CA ILE A 119 -8.74 12.84 11.84
C ILE A 119 -9.95 13.77 12.01
N PRO A 120 -11.19 13.24 11.92
CA PRO A 120 -12.39 13.99 12.25
C PRO A 120 -12.38 14.48 13.70
N GLN A 121 -12.97 15.64 13.94
CA GLN A 121 -13.08 16.21 15.29
C GLN A 121 -13.83 15.29 16.28
N SER A 122 -14.74 14.46 15.79
CA SER A 122 -15.45 13.46 16.58
C SER A 122 -14.48 12.42 17.16
N ILE A 123 -13.55 11.90 16.35
CA ILE A 123 -12.53 10.94 16.78
C ILE A 123 -11.57 11.60 17.77
N ALA A 124 -11.09 12.81 17.49
CA ALA A 124 -10.23 13.54 18.42
C ALA A 124 -10.91 13.75 19.79
N LYS A 125 -12.22 14.02 19.83
CA LYS A 125 -12.99 14.14 21.07
C LYS A 125 -13.04 12.81 21.85
N VAL A 126 -13.28 11.69 21.17
CA VAL A 126 -13.27 10.36 21.80
C VAL A 126 -11.91 10.05 22.40
N LEU A 127 -10.82 10.25 21.64
CA LEU A 127 -9.47 10.03 22.16
C LEU A 127 -9.15 10.95 23.35
N LYS A 128 -9.55 12.22 23.30
CA LYS A 128 -9.39 13.16 24.42
C LYS A 128 -10.15 12.74 25.68
N SER A 129 -11.32 12.09 25.54
CA SER A 129 -12.06 11.60 26.71
C SER A 129 -11.34 10.47 27.44
N LEU A 130 -10.45 9.73 26.78
CA LEU A 130 -9.64 8.70 27.41
C LEU A 130 -8.52 9.24 28.32
N GLN A 131 -8.19 10.53 28.26
CA GLN A 131 -7.12 11.14 29.06
C GLN A 131 -7.37 11.06 30.57
N CYS A 132 -8.62 10.97 31.00
CA CYS A 132 -9.00 10.87 32.41
C CYS A 132 -9.22 9.44 32.89
N GLU A 133 -8.97 8.44 32.04
CA GLU A 133 -9.25 7.04 32.30
C GLU A 133 -7.97 6.27 32.68
N ASN A 134 -8.14 5.20 33.46
CA ASN A 134 -7.04 4.26 33.74
C ASN A 134 -6.97 3.22 32.64
N ILE A 135 -6.22 3.50 31.61
CA ILE A 135 -6.15 2.71 30.37
C ILE A 135 -4.81 2.05 30.16
N GLY A 136 -4.82 1.01 29.35
CA GLY A 136 -3.67 0.41 28.72
C GLY A 136 -3.83 0.34 27.22
N VAL A 137 -2.78 -0.07 26.54
CA VAL A 137 -2.71 -0.14 25.08
C VAL A 137 -2.30 -1.51 24.58
N TYR A 138 -2.83 -1.89 23.45
CA TYR A 138 -2.31 -2.93 22.57
C TYR A 138 -1.66 -2.22 21.39
N LEU A 139 -0.41 -2.53 21.07
CA LEU A 139 0.31 -1.95 19.93
C LEU A 139 0.20 -2.90 18.75
N ILE A 140 -0.22 -2.41 17.60
CA ILE A 140 -0.48 -3.22 16.41
C ILE A 140 0.52 -2.81 15.33
N ASP A 141 1.37 -3.76 14.91
CA ASP A 141 2.39 -3.53 13.89
C ASP A 141 1.83 -3.62 12.45
N GLY A 142 2.67 -3.28 11.46
CA GLY A 142 2.32 -3.32 10.05
C GLY A 142 2.00 -4.72 9.49
N ASN A 143 2.34 -5.77 10.22
CA ASN A 143 2.03 -7.15 9.86
C ASN A 143 0.74 -7.66 10.54
N GLY A 144 0.09 -6.82 11.36
CA GLY A 144 -1.09 -7.19 12.14
C GLY A 144 -0.77 -7.99 13.41
N ASN A 145 0.49 -8.05 13.86
CA ASN A 145 0.80 -8.61 15.16
C ASN A 145 0.40 -7.63 16.26
N VAL A 146 0.02 -8.17 17.41
CA VAL A 146 -0.39 -7.40 18.58
C VAL A 146 0.67 -7.53 19.68
N GLU A 147 1.24 -6.41 20.12
CA GLU A 147 2.13 -6.37 21.29
C GLU A 147 1.31 -6.02 22.53
N ALA A 148 1.43 -6.85 23.56
CA ALA A 148 0.69 -6.74 24.81
C ALA A 148 1.45 -7.42 25.96
N LEU A 149 0.95 -7.28 27.21
CA LEU A 149 1.52 -8.02 28.32
C LEU A 149 1.02 -9.45 28.34
N GLY A 150 1.93 -10.42 28.41
CA GLY A 150 1.62 -11.84 28.61
C GLY A 150 1.77 -12.22 30.09
N ILE A 151 0.68 -12.56 30.77
CA ILE A 151 0.68 -12.93 32.19
C ILE A 151 0.21 -14.36 32.32
N VAL A 152 0.91 -15.15 33.12
CA VAL A 152 0.51 -16.53 33.46
C VAL A 152 -0.10 -16.52 34.85
N ASP A 153 -1.30 -17.08 34.99
CA ASP A 153 -1.98 -17.20 36.30
C ASP A 153 -1.49 -18.41 37.11
N GLU A 154 -1.97 -18.53 38.33
CA GLU A 154 -1.63 -19.64 39.26
C GLU A 154 -1.99 -21.03 38.71
N ASN A 155 -2.90 -21.09 37.70
CA ASN A 155 -3.34 -22.34 37.07
C ASN A 155 -2.58 -22.59 35.74
N SER A 156 -1.50 -21.85 35.46
CA SER A 156 -0.72 -21.89 34.22
C SER A 156 -1.49 -21.48 32.98
N ASN A 157 -2.60 -20.74 33.10
CA ASN A 157 -3.27 -20.13 31.95
C ASN A 157 -2.57 -18.85 31.57
N GLU A 158 -2.29 -18.69 30.29
CA GLU A 158 -1.71 -17.47 29.74
C GLU A 158 -2.82 -16.47 29.38
N TRP A 159 -2.67 -15.25 29.88
CA TRP A 159 -3.58 -14.14 29.64
C TRP A 159 -2.85 -12.99 28.99
N ILE A 160 -3.54 -12.29 28.12
CA ILE A 160 -3.02 -11.16 27.36
C ILE A 160 -3.73 -9.91 27.83
N MET A 161 -2.97 -8.93 28.33
CA MET A 161 -3.50 -7.70 28.91
C MET A 161 -2.97 -6.48 28.15
N PRO A 162 -3.74 -5.37 28.13
CA PRO A 162 -3.21 -4.12 27.60
C PRO A 162 -2.01 -3.65 28.44
N ILE A 163 -1.00 -3.08 27.78
CA ILE A 163 0.17 -2.49 28.40
C ILE A 163 -0.28 -1.23 29.17
N PRO A 164 -0.15 -1.16 30.51
CA PRO A 164 -0.57 0.02 31.27
C PRO A 164 0.19 1.27 30.85
N ILE A 165 -0.53 2.36 30.66
CA ILE A 165 0.06 3.66 30.30
C ILE A 165 -0.29 4.72 31.34
N LYS A 166 0.52 5.78 31.37
CA LYS A 166 0.35 6.97 32.19
C LYS A 166 0.44 8.22 31.32
N ALA A 167 -0.11 9.30 31.82
CA ALA A 167 0.00 10.61 31.18
C ALA A 167 -0.41 10.59 29.70
N PHE A 168 -1.51 9.86 29.38
CA PHE A 168 -2.06 9.86 28.02
C PHE A 168 -2.49 11.28 27.63
N PHE A 169 -2.00 11.74 26.51
CA PHE A 169 -2.26 13.08 26.01
C PHE A 169 -2.62 13.05 24.51
N VAL A 170 -3.61 13.84 24.15
CA VAL A 170 -3.98 14.10 22.75
C VAL A 170 -3.89 15.61 22.53
N GLY A 171 -2.91 16.03 21.75
CA GLY A 171 -2.70 17.43 21.39
C GLY A 171 -3.86 17.99 20.56
N ASP A 172 -3.95 19.31 20.53
CA ASP A 172 -4.87 19.99 19.62
C ASP A 172 -4.38 19.84 18.18
N LYS A 173 -5.35 19.95 17.25
CA LYS A 173 -5.07 19.88 15.84
C LYS A 173 -4.10 21.00 15.44
N THR A 174 -2.98 20.62 14.85
CA THR A 174 -2.04 21.54 14.21
C THR A 174 -2.36 21.59 12.72
N HIS A 175 -2.45 22.79 12.16
CA HIS A 175 -2.62 22.98 10.74
C HIS A 175 -1.27 22.92 10.04
N GLY A 176 -1.09 21.96 9.16
CA GLY A 176 0.17 21.72 8.44
C GLY A 176 0.50 22.78 7.38
N GLY A 177 -0.42 23.70 7.08
CA GLY A 177 -0.23 24.68 6.01
C GLY A 177 -0.32 24.07 4.63
N ILE A 178 0.44 24.61 3.67
CA ILE A 178 0.43 24.15 2.28
C ILE A 178 1.24 22.85 2.11
N ASP A 179 2.22 22.61 3.01
CA ASP A 179 3.25 21.59 2.83
C ASP A 179 3.11 20.36 3.75
N ALA A 180 2.11 20.32 4.63
CA ALA A 180 1.92 19.19 5.55
C ALA A 180 0.45 18.96 5.89
N PRO A 181 0.01 17.71 6.13
CA PRO A 181 -1.36 17.42 6.58
C PRO A 181 -1.60 17.97 7.99
N ASP A 182 -2.86 18.26 8.28
CA ASP A 182 -3.30 18.57 9.64
C ASP A 182 -3.07 17.36 10.55
N ALA A 183 -2.52 17.58 11.73
CA ALA A 183 -2.18 16.49 12.63
C ALA A 183 -2.58 16.78 14.10
N ASN A 184 -2.95 15.71 14.81
CA ASN A 184 -3.02 15.68 16.26
C ASN A 184 -1.88 14.79 16.78
N VAL A 185 -1.14 15.23 17.75
CA VAL A 185 -0.13 14.39 18.42
C VAL A 185 -0.81 13.57 19.51
N ILE A 186 -0.51 12.26 19.56
CA ILE A 186 -0.82 11.41 20.72
C ILE A 186 0.48 11.05 21.44
N GLN A 187 0.42 11.04 22.74
CA GLN A 187 1.60 10.76 23.57
C GLN A 187 1.18 10.09 24.89
N TRP A 188 2.01 9.19 25.40
CA TRP A 188 1.87 8.61 26.72
C TRP A 188 3.21 8.13 27.26
N SER A 189 3.23 7.81 28.55
CA SER A 189 4.38 7.15 29.19
C SER A 189 3.99 5.73 29.59
N PHE A 190 4.88 4.78 29.36
CA PHE A 190 4.75 3.43 29.87
C PHE A 190 5.17 3.38 31.35
N VAL A 191 4.61 2.44 32.10
CA VAL A 191 5.11 2.16 33.46
C VAL A 191 6.53 1.59 33.37
N PRO A 192 7.42 1.87 34.35
CA PRO A 192 8.76 1.28 34.38
C PRO A 192 8.67 -0.26 34.33
N ASN A 193 9.62 -0.87 33.60
CA ASN A 193 9.73 -2.32 33.41
C ASN A 193 8.54 -3.00 32.69
N TYR A 194 7.71 -2.23 31.97
CA TYR A 194 6.59 -2.82 31.19
C TYR A 194 7.07 -3.82 30.15
N SER A 195 8.32 -3.68 29.67
CA SER A 195 8.93 -4.52 28.63
C SER A 195 9.32 -5.92 29.13
N ASP A 196 9.37 -6.14 30.44
CA ASP A 196 9.81 -7.42 31.00
C ASP A 196 8.79 -8.54 30.73
N ASP A 197 7.49 -8.19 30.66
CA ASP A 197 6.38 -9.09 30.37
C ASP A 197 5.78 -8.86 28.97
N LEU A 198 6.45 -8.10 28.11
CA LEU A 198 5.98 -7.79 26.77
C LEU A 198 6.07 -9.01 25.86
N LYS A 199 4.97 -9.35 25.22
CA LYS A 199 4.89 -10.43 24.24
C LYS A 199 4.27 -9.96 22.94
N ILE A 200 4.60 -10.66 21.85
CA ILE A 200 4.05 -10.41 20.53
C ILE A 200 3.18 -11.60 20.14
N PHE A 201 1.95 -11.29 19.84
CA PHE A 201 0.94 -12.27 19.45
C PHE A 201 0.67 -12.11 17.95
N THR A 202 1.00 -13.15 17.17
CA THR A 202 0.69 -13.20 15.75
C THR A 202 -0.77 -13.59 15.58
N ILE A 203 -1.56 -12.69 14.99
CA ILE A 203 -2.96 -12.97 14.67
C ILE A 203 -3.01 -13.62 13.28
N SER A 204 -3.41 -14.88 13.22
CA SER A 204 -3.40 -15.68 11.99
C SER A 204 -4.78 -15.89 11.35
N THR A 205 -5.86 -15.58 12.07
CA THR A 205 -7.24 -15.89 11.65
C THR A 205 -7.93 -14.74 10.95
N PHE A 206 -7.43 -13.51 11.13
CA PHE A 206 -7.96 -12.28 10.52
C PHE A 206 -6.87 -11.21 10.46
N ASN A 207 -7.09 -10.14 9.69
CA ASN A 207 -6.16 -9.02 9.62
C ASN A 207 -6.60 -7.92 10.62
N VAL A 208 -5.83 -7.74 11.69
CA VAL A 208 -6.12 -6.75 12.76
C VAL A 208 -6.20 -5.31 12.22
N LEU A 209 -5.44 -5.00 11.18
CA LEU A 209 -5.40 -3.66 10.60
C LEU A 209 -6.64 -3.34 9.73
N SER A 210 -7.14 -4.33 8.98
CA SER A 210 -8.27 -4.13 8.06
C SER A 210 -9.62 -4.56 8.66
N ASP A 211 -9.64 -5.66 9.43
CA ASP A 211 -10.89 -6.31 9.85
C ASP A 211 -11.43 -5.75 11.17
N LEU A 212 -10.56 -5.11 11.97
CA LEU A 212 -10.98 -4.33 13.15
C LEU A 212 -11.28 -2.89 12.75
N CYS A 213 -12.47 -2.67 12.24
CA CYS A 213 -13.00 -1.33 12.06
C CYS A 213 -13.92 -0.99 13.23
N SER A 214 -13.74 0.20 13.83
CA SER A 214 -14.56 0.68 14.96
C SER A 214 -16.06 0.57 14.68
N GLY A 215 -16.79 -0.11 15.51
CA GLY A 215 -18.21 -0.40 15.73
C GLY A 215 -19.34 0.43 15.10
N SER A 216 -19.34 0.64 13.95
CA SER A 216 -20.11 0.66 12.73
C SER A 216 -19.07 0.38 11.69
N VAL A 217 -19.24 -0.62 10.83
CA VAL A 217 -18.38 -0.74 9.66
C VAL A 217 -18.19 0.70 9.17
N PRO A 218 -16.98 1.31 9.27
CA PRO A 218 -16.80 2.58 8.58
C PRO A 218 -17.28 2.24 7.18
N PRO A 219 -18.10 3.05 6.53
CA PRO A 219 -18.40 2.80 5.13
C PRO A 219 -17.03 2.56 4.52
N ALA A 220 -16.89 1.43 3.82
CA ALA A 220 -15.63 1.04 3.15
C ALA A 220 -14.98 2.33 2.68
N PRO A 221 -13.69 2.58 2.96
CA PRO A 221 -13.09 3.89 2.72
C PRO A 221 -13.61 4.36 1.40
N GLN A 222 -14.32 5.51 1.39
CA GLN A 222 -15.06 5.95 0.20
C GLN A 222 -14.03 5.97 -0.91
N PRO A 223 -14.28 5.33 -2.06
CA PRO A 223 -13.28 5.24 -3.10
C PRO A 223 -12.73 6.63 -3.42
N ALA A 224 -11.42 6.78 -3.41
CA ALA A 224 -10.78 8.03 -3.77
C ALA A 224 -10.73 8.15 -5.29
N TYR A 225 -11.48 9.08 -5.84
CA TYR A 225 -11.53 9.34 -7.27
C TYR A 225 -10.53 10.44 -7.64
N ILE A 226 -9.53 10.12 -8.44
CA ILE A 226 -8.75 11.13 -9.14
C ILE A 226 -9.69 11.81 -10.14
N LYS A 227 -9.94 13.11 -9.98
CA LYS A 227 -10.98 13.81 -10.76
C LYS A 227 -10.63 13.96 -12.24
N ASN A 228 -9.34 14.17 -12.50
CA ASN A 228 -8.82 14.34 -13.84
C ASN A 228 -7.31 14.07 -13.87
N VAL A 229 -6.77 13.91 -15.07
CA VAL A 229 -5.34 13.62 -15.27
C VAL A 229 -4.42 14.72 -14.75
N GLN A 230 -4.88 15.98 -14.68
CA GLN A 230 -4.08 17.10 -14.21
C GLN A 230 -3.74 16.97 -12.71
N GLU A 231 -4.58 16.35 -11.90
CA GLU A 231 -4.26 16.08 -10.49
C GLU A 231 -2.98 15.24 -10.35
N VAL A 232 -2.74 14.29 -11.25
CA VAL A 232 -1.53 13.46 -11.29
C VAL A 232 -0.41 14.16 -12.05
N ASN A 233 -0.67 14.61 -13.28
CA ASN A 233 0.36 15.18 -14.17
C ASN A 233 1.02 16.43 -13.59
N TRP A 234 0.30 17.30 -12.91
CA TRP A 234 0.90 18.48 -12.27
C TRP A 234 1.66 18.14 -10.99
N THR A 235 1.51 16.93 -10.49
CA THR A 235 2.24 16.43 -9.30
C THR A 235 3.59 15.84 -9.72
N LEU A 236 3.62 15.14 -10.86
CA LEU A 236 4.79 14.43 -11.37
C LEU A 236 5.75 15.40 -12.08
N ASP A 237 7.04 15.27 -11.80
CA ASP A 237 8.08 15.98 -12.53
C ASP A 237 8.42 15.19 -13.80
N LEU A 238 8.04 15.71 -14.97
CA LEU A 238 8.23 15.03 -16.26
C LEU A 238 9.69 14.68 -16.55
N ASN A 239 10.64 15.46 -15.99
CA ASN A 239 12.07 15.28 -16.25
C ASN A 239 12.78 14.41 -15.19
N ALA A 240 12.15 14.17 -14.05
CA ALA A 240 12.80 13.51 -12.92
C ALA A 240 12.03 12.29 -12.40
N THR A 241 10.77 12.07 -12.81
CA THR A 241 9.97 10.94 -12.33
C THR A 241 10.51 9.62 -12.90
N THR A 242 10.99 8.76 -12.01
CA THR A 242 11.53 7.43 -12.36
C THR A 242 10.65 6.29 -11.90
N SER A 243 9.83 6.51 -10.87
CA SER A 243 8.92 5.52 -10.32
C SER A 243 7.64 6.16 -9.78
N VAL A 244 6.53 5.47 -9.95
CA VAL A 244 5.22 5.84 -9.38
C VAL A 244 4.61 4.63 -8.71
N LYS A 245 4.04 4.81 -7.51
CA LYS A 245 3.35 3.75 -6.77
C LYS A 245 2.00 4.21 -6.29
N PHE A 246 0.99 3.38 -6.46
CA PHE A 246 -0.35 3.55 -5.88
C PHE A 246 -0.54 2.46 -4.83
N VAL A 247 -0.49 2.84 -3.57
CA VAL A 247 -0.43 1.88 -2.46
C VAL A 247 -1.39 2.26 -1.33
N ARG A 248 -1.80 1.26 -0.52
CA ARG A 248 -2.65 1.50 0.66
C ARG A 248 -1.83 1.98 1.85
N ASN A 249 -0.70 1.32 2.09
CA ASN A 249 0.20 1.64 3.20
C ASN A 249 1.64 1.56 2.70
N TYR A 250 2.44 2.55 3.05
CA TYR A 250 3.86 2.58 2.70
C TYR A 250 4.65 3.36 3.76
N ASP A 251 5.87 2.95 4.04
CA ASP A 251 6.75 3.72 4.90
C ASP A 251 7.28 4.94 4.14
N VAL A 252 6.71 6.09 4.45
CA VAL A 252 7.06 7.39 3.85
C VAL A 252 7.92 8.25 4.77
N SER A 253 8.49 7.68 5.85
CA SER A 253 9.27 8.44 6.85
C SER A 253 10.45 9.22 6.26
N ASN A 254 11.03 8.72 5.17
CA ASN A 254 12.15 9.33 4.45
C ASN A 254 11.72 10.08 3.16
N TYR A 255 10.42 10.28 2.96
CA TYR A 255 9.86 10.94 1.78
C TYR A 255 9.39 12.36 2.12
N LEU A 256 9.50 13.24 1.15
CA LEU A 256 8.92 14.58 1.25
C LEU A 256 7.42 14.50 0.90
N PHE A 257 6.56 14.98 1.81
CA PHE A 257 5.16 15.20 1.48
C PHE A 257 5.05 16.27 0.38
N VAL A 258 4.28 15.97 -0.67
CA VAL A 258 4.08 16.89 -1.80
C VAL A 258 2.76 17.63 -1.67
N LYS A 259 1.66 16.90 -1.62
CA LYS A 259 0.30 17.44 -1.50
C LYS A 259 -0.72 16.33 -1.30
N THR A 260 -1.98 16.70 -1.10
CA THR A 260 -3.13 15.81 -1.24
C THR A 260 -3.87 16.08 -2.55
N ILE A 261 -4.47 15.04 -3.13
CA ILE A 261 -5.36 15.11 -4.30
C ILE A 261 -6.66 14.36 -4.00
N ALA A 262 -7.59 14.31 -4.96
CA ALA A 262 -8.87 13.62 -4.81
C ALA A 262 -9.65 14.11 -3.56
N ASP A 263 -9.86 15.44 -3.45
CA ASP A 263 -10.52 16.11 -2.31
C ASP A 263 -9.79 15.93 -0.96
N GLY A 264 -8.45 15.76 -1.01
CA GLY A 264 -7.65 15.60 0.19
C GLY A 264 -7.57 14.16 0.71
N LEU A 265 -8.07 13.18 -0.04
CA LEU A 265 -8.08 11.78 0.35
C LEU A 265 -6.75 11.07 0.05
N ILE A 266 -6.12 11.35 -1.11
CA ILE A 266 -4.88 10.71 -1.51
C ILE A 266 -3.71 11.59 -1.10
N GLU A 267 -2.84 11.07 -0.26
CA GLU A 267 -1.57 11.71 0.10
C GLU A 267 -0.49 11.36 -0.94
N VAL A 268 0.26 12.37 -1.38
CA VAL A 268 1.34 12.18 -2.34
C VAL A 268 2.66 12.54 -1.72
N TYR A 269 3.62 11.65 -1.82
CA TYR A 269 4.98 11.76 -1.29
C TYR A 269 6.01 11.59 -2.40
N ARG A 270 7.20 12.19 -2.22
CA ARG A 270 8.30 12.13 -3.20
C ARG A 270 9.64 11.89 -2.54
N LYS A 271 10.49 11.08 -3.21
CA LYS A 271 11.90 10.94 -2.91
C LYS A 271 12.67 10.53 -4.17
N ASP A 272 13.72 11.25 -4.52
CA ASP A 272 14.69 10.88 -5.58
C ASP A 272 14.05 10.44 -6.92
N GLY A 273 12.96 11.11 -7.33
CA GLY A 273 12.22 10.79 -8.55
C GLY A 273 11.15 9.70 -8.38
N GLU A 274 11.02 9.10 -7.21
CA GLU A 274 9.92 8.21 -6.88
C GLU A 274 8.74 9.00 -6.29
N TYR A 275 7.52 8.69 -6.73
CA TYR A 275 6.28 9.24 -6.21
C TYR A 275 5.39 8.15 -5.64
N ILE A 276 4.87 8.38 -4.45
CA ILE A 276 3.96 7.49 -3.74
C ILE A 276 2.60 8.18 -3.63
N PHE A 277 1.56 7.57 -4.18
CA PHE A 277 0.16 7.94 -4.01
C PHE A 277 -0.44 6.98 -3.00
N MET A 278 -0.73 7.46 -1.80
CA MET A 278 -1.15 6.62 -0.67
C MET A 278 -2.57 6.93 -0.24
N TYR A 279 -3.37 5.88 -0.15
CA TYR A 279 -4.73 5.92 0.38
C TYR A 279 -5.15 4.55 0.92
N GLU A 280 -5.92 4.50 2.00
CA GLU A 280 -6.35 3.25 2.63
C GLU A 280 -7.33 2.43 1.79
N GLY A 281 -8.16 3.10 0.98
CA GLY A 281 -9.11 2.49 0.05
C GLY A 281 -8.56 2.34 -1.37
N ASP A 282 -9.42 1.98 -2.31
CA ASP A 282 -9.05 1.92 -3.72
C ASP A 282 -8.89 3.33 -4.30
N ILE A 283 -7.83 3.53 -5.07
CA ILE A 283 -7.58 4.76 -5.82
C ILE A 283 -8.13 4.55 -7.23
N TYR A 284 -9.20 5.26 -7.57
CA TYR A 284 -9.81 5.17 -8.89
C TYR A 284 -9.16 6.14 -9.87
N SER A 285 -8.77 5.61 -11.04
CA SER A 285 -8.35 6.42 -12.17
C SER A 285 -9.46 7.36 -12.64
N PRO A 286 -9.14 8.53 -13.23
CA PRO A 286 -10.12 9.35 -13.94
C PRO A 286 -10.84 8.53 -15.02
N GLU A 287 -12.12 8.80 -15.26
CA GLU A 287 -12.88 8.18 -16.37
C GLU A 287 -12.23 8.44 -17.73
N ASP A 288 -11.73 9.66 -17.95
CA ASP A 288 -10.82 9.98 -19.04
C ASP A 288 -9.38 9.99 -18.52
N SER A 289 -8.66 8.89 -18.74
CA SER A 289 -7.26 8.70 -18.38
C SER A 289 -6.31 9.05 -19.53
N THR A 290 -6.77 9.87 -20.46
CA THR A 290 -5.94 10.34 -21.60
C THR A 290 -4.65 10.98 -21.10
N TYR A 291 -3.51 10.45 -21.54
CA TYR A 291 -2.17 10.96 -21.24
C TYR A 291 -1.79 10.94 -19.74
N LEU A 292 -2.40 10.06 -18.93
CA LEU A 292 -2.24 10.06 -17.46
C LEU A 292 -0.78 9.91 -17.02
N PHE A 293 -0.02 9.03 -17.66
CA PHE A 293 1.43 8.84 -17.47
C PHE A 293 2.21 9.18 -18.75
N GLY A 294 1.56 9.89 -19.67
CA GLY A 294 2.18 10.29 -20.93
C GLY A 294 3.28 11.33 -20.75
N GLY A 295 4.35 11.21 -21.55
CA GLY A 295 5.50 12.13 -21.53
C GLY A 295 6.48 11.91 -20.38
N LEU A 296 6.29 10.93 -19.51
CA LEU A 296 7.22 10.58 -18.44
C LEU A 296 8.39 9.74 -19.01
N ALA A 297 9.28 10.37 -19.74
CA ALA A 297 10.34 9.70 -20.49
C ALA A 297 11.31 8.88 -19.61
N HIS A 298 11.50 9.27 -18.35
CA HIS A 298 12.38 8.59 -17.39
C HIS A 298 11.67 7.59 -16.50
N LEU A 299 10.35 7.44 -16.62
CA LEU A 299 9.56 6.51 -15.84
C LEU A 299 9.96 5.07 -16.19
N ALA A 300 10.55 4.37 -15.23
CA ALA A 300 11.01 2.99 -15.37
C ALA A 300 10.11 1.96 -14.69
N HIS A 301 9.38 2.37 -13.67
CA HIS A 301 8.54 1.47 -12.87
C HIS A 301 7.25 2.14 -12.43
N ILE A 302 6.13 1.39 -12.52
CA ILE A 302 4.83 1.78 -11.93
C ILE A 302 4.28 0.59 -11.16
N ASP A 303 3.86 0.84 -9.92
CA ASP A 303 3.13 -0.11 -9.09
C ASP A 303 1.64 0.30 -9.04
N PHE A 304 0.80 -0.52 -9.63
CA PHE A 304 -0.65 -0.31 -9.68
C PHE A 304 -1.43 -1.10 -8.63
N SER A 305 -0.78 -1.67 -7.60
CA SER A 305 -1.41 -2.59 -6.64
C SER A 305 -2.68 -2.05 -5.97
N ASN A 306 -2.82 -0.73 -5.88
CA ASN A 306 -4.01 -0.05 -5.35
C ASN A 306 -4.65 0.92 -6.35
N PHE A 307 -4.55 0.63 -7.65
CA PHE A 307 -5.08 1.50 -8.70
C PHE A 307 -6.21 0.81 -9.47
N ASN A 308 -7.40 1.38 -9.43
CA ASN A 308 -8.61 0.81 -10.00
C ASN A 308 -9.02 1.54 -11.28
N THR A 309 -9.13 0.79 -12.39
CA THR A 309 -9.46 1.35 -13.71
C THR A 309 -10.88 1.00 -14.18
N SER A 310 -11.72 0.40 -13.33
CA SER A 310 -13.05 -0.10 -13.73
C SER A 310 -14.01 0.97 -14.27
N ARG A 311 -13.71 2.26 -14.06
CA ARG A 311 -14.53 3.38 -14.56
C ARG A 311 -13.94 4.06 -15.79
N VAL A 312 -12.75 3.63 -16.24
CA VAL A 312 -12.06 4.28 -17.35
C VAL A 312 -12.76 4.00 -18.68
N THR A 313 -13.03 5.06 -19.41
CA THR A 313 -13.64 5.03 -20.74
C THR A 313 -12.63 5.34 -21.85
N SER A 314 -11.56 6.09 -21.53
CA SER A 314 -10.47 6.42 -22.46
C SER A 314 -9.11 6.17 -21.80
N MET A 315 -8.26 5.39 -22.49
CA MET A 315 -6.84 5.18 -22.17
C MET A 315 -5.94 5.74 -23.28
N ASN A 316 -6.45 6.74 -24.04
CA ASN A 316 -5.71 7.36 -25.11
C ASN A 316 -4.37 7.89 -24.59
N SER A 317 -3.27 7.49 -25.24
CA SER A 317 -1.91 7.96 -24.92
C SER A 317 -1.48 7.79 -23.44
N MET A 318 -2.11 6.87 -22.69
CA MET A 318 -1.91 6.75 -21.24
C MET A 318 -0.44 6.59 -20.85
N PHE A 319 0.35 5.85 -21.64
CA PHE A 319 1.79 5.65 -21.45
C PHE A 319 2.64 6.21 -22.60
N TYR A 320 2.10 7.16 -23.36
CA TYR A 320 2.78 7.75 -24.51
C TYR A 320 4.18 8.26 -24.15
N GLY A 321 5.20 7.86 -24.91
CA GLY A 321 6.57 8.34 -24.71
C GLY A 321 7.26 7.80 -23.44
N GLY A 322 6.82 6.67 -22.91
CA GLY A 322 7.44 5.98 -21.78
C GLY A 322 8.76 5.31 -22.19
N HIS A 323 9.76 6.12 -22.52
CA HIS A 323 11.03 5.64 -23.11
C HIS A 323 11.85 4.75 -22.19
N SER A 324 11.66 4.81 -20.87
CA SER A 324 12.41 4.00 -19.88
C SER A 324 11.62 2.81 -19.33
N LEU A 325 10.35 2.63 -19.71
CA LEU A 325 9.53 1.47 -19.31
C LEU A 325 10.05 0.22 -20.03
N THR A 326 10.63 -0.71 -19.29
CA THR A 326 11.12 -2.00 -19.82
C THR A 326 10.10 -3.12 -19.65
N THR A 327 9.31 -3.05 -18.59
CA THR A 327 8.21 -3.96 -18.26
C THR A 327 7.06 -3.14 -17.69
N LEU A 328 5.84 -3.63 -17.82
CA LEU A 328 4.64 -2.99 -17.27
C LEU A 328 3.64 -4.07 -16.88
N ASP A 329 3.29 -4.12 -15.59
CA ASP A 329 2.28 -5.04 -15.07
C ASP A 329 0.91 -4.34 -15.07
N LEU A 330 0.01 -4.82 -15.93
CA LEU A 330 -1.35 -4.34 -16.08
C LEU A 330 -2.39 -5.42 -15.73
N SER A 331 -1.98 -6.45 -14.99
CA SER A 331 -2.82 -7.61 -14.67
C SER A 331 -4.09 -7.26 -13.88
N ASN A 332 -4.07 -6.14 -13.14
CA ASN A 332 -5.22 -5.64 -12.38
C ASN A 332 -6.09 -4.61 -13.14
N PHE A 333 -5.74 -4.28 -14.40
CA PHE A 333 -6.53 -3.32 -15.17
C PHE A 333 -7.87 -3.93 -15.62
N ASP A 334 -8.97 -3.28 -15.27
CA ASP A 334 -10.29 -3.52 -15.83
C ASP A 334 -10.50 -2.55 -17.00
N THR A 335 -10.62 -3.12 -18.21
CA THR A 335 -10.79 -2.35 -19.44
C THR A 335 -12.18 -2.51 -20.06
N SER A 336 -13.10 -3.14 -19.33
CA SER A 336 -14.45 -3.47 -19.83
C SER A 336 -15.27 -2.27 -20.30
N ASN A 337 -14.99 -1.06 -19.75
CA ASN A 337 -15.66 0.17 -20.15
C ASN A 337 -14.87 1.04 -21.15
N VAL A 338 -13.65 0.61 -21.54
CA VAL A 338 -12.77 1.40 -22.41
C VAL A 338 -13.24 1.37 -23.87
N THR A 339 -13.35 2.54 -24.48
CA THR A 339 -13.73 2.71 -25.87
C THR A 339 -12.61 3.25 -26.76
N ASP A 340 -11.60 3.91 -26.19
CA ASP A 340 -10.48 4.52 -26.91
C ASP A 340 -9.13 4.09 -26.30
N MET A 341 -8.33 3.32 -27.05
CA MET A 341 -6.97 2.91 -26.72
C MET A 341 -5.95 3.49 -27.71
N THR A 342 -6.30 4.59 -28.38
CA THR A 342 -5.41 5.27 -29.33
C THR A 342 -4.07 5.60 -28.66
N SER A 343 -2.96 5.24 -29.30
CA SER A 343 -1.59 5.60 -28.88
C SER A 343 -1.22 5.19 -27.44
N MET A 344 -1.92 4.23 -26.83
CA MET A 344 -1.75 3.92 -25.39
C MET A 344 -0.30 3.63 -25.02
N PHE A 345 0.47 2.93 -25.85
CA PHE A 345 1.90 2.61 -25.67
C PHE A 345 2.78 3.21 -26.76
N HIS A 346 2.32 4.26 -27.44
CA HIS A 346 3.09 4.90 -28.49
C HIS A 346 4.45 5.39 -27.97
N ALA A 347 5.52 5.05 -28.68
CA ALA A 347 6.90 5.38 -28.36
C ALA A 347 7.37 4.86 -26.97
N CYS A 348 6.87 3.73 -26.52
CA CYS A 348 7.47 2.97 -25.41
C CYS A 348 8.70 2.21 -25.93
N THR A 349 9.77 2.95 -26.24
CA THR A 349 10.91 2.45 -27.00
C THR A 349 11.78 1.43 -26.28
N SER A 350 11.63 1.28 -24.95
CA SER A 350 12.37 0.28 -24.12
C SER A 350 11.52 -0.91 -23.72
N LEU A 351 10.23 -0.95 -24.06
CA LEU A 351 9.31 -2.03 -23.63
C LEU A 351 9.61 -3.30 -24.42
N ILE A 352 10.04 -4.36 -23.71
CA ILE A 352 10.54 -5.59 -24.34
C ILE A 352 9.39 -6.59 -24.59
N THR A 353 8.51 -6.76 -23.61
CA THR A 353 7.35 -7.64 -23.69
C THR A 353 6.16 -7.00 -23.01
N LEU A 354 4.95 -7.33 -23.45
CA LEU A 354 3.72 -6.87 -22.83
C LEU A 354 2.66 -7.97 -22.90
N ASP A 355 2.06 -8.26 -21.75
CA ASP A 355 0.94 -9.19 -21.63
C ASP A 355 -0.35 -8.39 -21.40
N LEU A 356 -1.27 -8.46 -22.33
CA LEU A 356 -2.60 -7.85 -22.26
C LEU A 356 -3.71 -8.90 -22.34
N SER A 357 -3.42 -10.13 -21.92
CA SER A 357 -4.38 -11.25 -21.97
C SER A 357 -5.61 -11.04 -21.06
N ASN A 358 -5.53 -10.12 -20.08
CA ASN A 358 -6.65 -9.73 -19.24
C ASN A 358 -7.52 -8.59 -19.84
N PHE A 359 -7.09 -7.94 -20.93
CA PHE A 359 -7.83 -6.79 -21.48
C PHE A 359 -9.13 -7.24 -22.17
N ASP A 360 -10.26 -6.71 -21.71
CA ASP A 360 -11.53 -6.77 -22.45
C ASP A 360 -11.59 -5.60 -23.44
N THR A 361 -11.54 -5.93 -24.73
CA THR A 361 -11.61 -4.93 -25.81
C THR A 361 -12.96 -4.92 -26.53
N SER A 362 -13.97 -5.58 -25.97
CA SER A 362 -15.29 -5.72 -26.63
C SER A 362 -15.98 -4.38 -26.90
N ASN A 363 -15.72 -3.35 -26.11
CA ASN A 363 -16.25 -2.00 -26.27
C ASN A 363 -15.32 -1.04 -27.00
N VAL A 364 -14.08 -1.47 -27.34
CA VAL A 364 -13.08 -0.59 -27.96
C VAL A 364 -13.43 -0.32 -29.42
N THR A 365 -13.42 0.96 -29.77
CA THR A 365 -13.68 1.44 -31.13
C THR A 365 -12.45 1.99 -31.85
N LYS A 366 -11.40 2.37 -31.10
CA LYS A 366 -10.17 2.96 -31.63
C LYS A 366 -8.93 2.32 -31.03
N MET A 367 -8.03 1.84 -31.89
CA MET A 367 -6.74 1.25 -31.56
C MET A 367 -5.61 1.86 -32.43
N GLN A 368 -5.84 3.04 -32.99
CA GLN A 368 -4.85 3.70 -33.86
C GLN A 368 -3.55 3.91 -33.09
N SER A 369 -2.41 3.57 -33.72
CA SER A 369 -1.05 3.80 -33.17
C SER A 369 -0.79 3.20 -31.78
N MET A 370 -1.58 2.20 -31.34
CA MET A 370 -1.53 1.71 -29.95
C MET A 370 -0.12 1.29 -29.50
N PHE A 371 0.66 0.64 -30.39
CA PHE A 371 2.03 0.19 -30.14
C PHE A 371 3.05 0.86 -31.08
N HIS A 372 2.69 1.96 -31.74
CA HIS A 372 3.55 2.64 -32.68
C HIS A 372 4.90 3.02 -32.02
N GLY A 373 6.00 2.62 -32.63
CA GLY A 373 7.33 2.94 -32.14
C GLY A 373 7.77 2.19 -30.89
N CYS A 374 7.19 1.03 -30.59
CA CYS A 374 7.72 0.10 -29.59
C CYS A 374 8.90 -0.67 -30.20
N GLU A 375 10.02 0.01 -30.39
CA GLU A 375 11.14 -0.38 -31.27
C GLU A 375 11.85 -1.68 -30.84
N VAL A 376 11.94 -1.97 -29.52
CA VAL A 376 12.64 -3.14 -28.98
C VAL A 376 11.71 -4.25 -28.53
N MET A 377 10.38 -4.05 -28.64
CA MET A 377 9.41 -5.07 -28.28
C MET A 377 9.59 -6.33 -29.14
N THR A 378 9.83 -7.48 -28.50
CA THR A 378 10.08 -8.75 -29.20
C THR A 378 8.84 -9.64 -29.26
N SER A 379 7.95 -9.54 -28.26
CA SER A 379 6.70 -10.32 -28.22
C SER A 379 5.57 -9.55 -27.57
N LEU A 380 4.34 -9.85 -27.99
CA LEU A 380 3.12 -9.24 -27.50
C LEU A 380 2.02 -10.29 -27.37
N ILE A 381 1.31 -10.30 -26.22
CA ILE A 381 0.18 -11.21 -25.97
C ILE A 381 -1.12 -10.41 -25.99
N ILE A 382 -1.95 -10.65 -27.02
CA ILE A 382 -3.24 -10.01 -27.27
C ILE A 382 -4.28 -11.05 -27.73
N SER A 383 -4.20 -12.27 -27.19
CA SER A 383 -4.97 -13.42 -27.67
C SER A 383 -6.48 -13.27 -27.50
N ASN A 384 -6.93 -12.49 -26.55
CA ASN A 384 -8.35 -12.25 -26.23
C ASN A 384 -8.91 -10.94 -26.84
N PHE A 385 -8.13 -10.20 -27.64
CA PHE A 385 -8.62 -8.97 -28.26
C PHE A 385 -9.83 -9.24 -29.16
N ASN A 386 -10.97 -8.61 -28.80
CA ASN A 386 -12.16 -8.56 -29.63
C ASN A 386 -12.15 -7.27 -30.45
N THR A 387 -12.01 -7.41 -31.77
CA THR A 387 -11.90 -6.26 -32.69
C THR A 387 -13.20 -6.00 -33.47
N SER A 388 -14.31 -6.60 -33.07
CA SER A 388 -15.60 -6.51 -33.84
C SER A 388 -16.14 -5.07 -33.92
N ASN A 389 -15.87 -4.22 -32.91
CA ASN A 389 -16.31 -2.83 -32.85
C ASN A 389 -15.24 -1.83 -33.30
N VAL A 390 -14.01 -2.28 -33.58
CA VAL A 390 -12.89 -1.39 -33.88
C VAL A 390 -13.02 -0.80 -35.27
N THR A 391 -12.98 0.51 -35.35
CA THR A 391 -13.11 1.28 -36.61
C THR A 391 -11.79 1.72 -37.21
N THR A 392 -10.74 1.85 -36.39
CA THR A 392 -9.40 2.24 -36.86
C THR A 392 -8.29 1.50 -36.10
N MET A 393 -7.34 0.95 -36.86
CA MET A 393 -6.10 0.31 -36.40
C MET A 393 -4.89 0.89 -37.16
N ARG A 394 -5.06 2.08 -37.76
CA ARG A 394 -3.99 2.73 -38.51
C ARG A 394 -2.74 2.85 -37.68
N TYR A 395 -1.58 2.51 -38.25
CA TYR A 395 -0.26 2.60 -37.60
C TYR A 395 -0.10 1.79 -36.31
N MET A 396 -0.96 0.81 -36.03
CA MET A 396 -1.02 0.15 -34.71
C MET A 396 0.33 -0.42 -34.27
N PHE A 397 1.11 -1.01 -35.18
CA PHE A 397 2.44 -1.58 -34.93
C PHE A 397 3.54 -0.88 -35.76
N LEU A 398 3.26 0.29 -36.33
CA LEU A 398 4.25 1.00 -37.14
C LEU A 398 5.56 1.21 -36.35
N PHE A 399 6.70 0.88 -36.96
CA PHE A 399 8.05 0.96 -36.38
C PHE A 399 8.31 0.02 -35.19
N CYS A 400 7.59 -1.08 -35.06
CA CYS A 400 7.93 -2.16 -34.13
C CYS A 400 9.02 -3.06 -34.74
N TYR A 401 10.23 -2.53 -34.90
CA TYR A 401 11.31 -3.16 -35.67
C TYR A 401 11.73 -4.54 -35.15
N ALA A 402 11.76 -4.73 -33.82
CA ALA A 402 12.20 -5.96 -33.18
C ALA A 402 11.05 -6.96 -32.93
N LEU A 403 9.80 -6.61 -33.24
CA LEU A 403 8.65 -7.47 -32.96
C LEU A 403 8.67 -8.74 -33.81
N VAL A 404 8.90 -9.86 -33.15
CA VAL A 404 8.99 -11.20 -33.79
C VAL A 404 7.66 -11.91 -33.73
N THR A 405 7.00 -11.91 -32.58
CA THR A 405 5.80 -12.74 -32.36
C THR A 405 4.66 -11.93 -31.76
N ILE A 406 3.49 -12.03 -32.35
CA ILE A 406 2.22 -11.56 -31.81
C ILE A 406 1.35 -12.79 -31.50
N TYR A 407 1.09 -13.05 -30.23
CA TYR A 407 0.12 -14.07 -29.81
C TYR A 407 -1.28 -13.47 -29.88
N GLY A 408 -2.05 -13.85 -30.89
CA GLY A 408 -3.34 -13.25 -31.17
C GLY A 408 -4.38 -14.22 -31.71
N GLY A 409 -5.60 -13.72 -31.95
CA GLY A 409 -6.70 -14.39 -32.57
C GLY A 409 -6.90 -13.99 -34.04
N ASP A 410 -7.97 -14.50 -34.68
CA ASP A 410 -8.42 -13.98 -35.96
C ASP A 410 -9.25 -12.71 -35.74
N TRP A 411 -8.72 -11.58 -36.14
CA TRP A 411 -9.37 -10.30 -35.87
C TRP A 411 -10.52 -10.02 -36.85
N SER A 412 -11.67 -9.60 -36.33
CA SER A 412 -12.80 -9.12 -37.13
C SER A 412 -12.42 -7.81 -37.83
N LYS A 413 -12.87 -7.68 -39.06
CA LYS A 413 -12.69 -6.47 -39.86
C LYS A 413 -14.03 -5.85 -40.25
N ALA A 414 -15.12 -6.33 -39.65
CA ALA A 414 -16.46 -5.94 -40.03
C ALA A 414 -16.76 -4.45 -39.86
N SER A 415 -16.22 -3.82 -38.84
CA SER A 415 -16.38 -2.38 -38.52
C SER A 415 -15.20 -1.55 -38.96
N LEU A 416 -14.13 -2.16 -39.48
CA LEU A 416 -12.84 -1.51 -39.73
C LEU A 416 -12.88 -0.60 -40.95
N ASN A 417 -12.64 0.67 -40.78
CA ASN A 417 -12.58 1.68 -41.84
C ASN A 417 -11.15 2.03 -42.27
N ASP A 418 -10.18 1.96 -41.34
CA ASP A 418 -8.80 2.34 -41.60
C ASP A 418 -7.82 1.44 -40.84
N SER A 419 -6.94 0.76 -41.59
CA SER A 419 -5.84 -0.05 -41.09
C SER A 419 -4.53 0.23 -41.87
N ALA A 420 -4.41 1.41 -42.50
CA ALA A 420 -3.26 1.77 -43.29
C ALA A 420 -1.99 1.70 -42.46
N ASP A 421 -0.94 1.13 -43.04
CA ASP A 421 0.39 1.01 -42.43
C ASP A 421 0.44 0.37 -41.05
N MET A 422 -0.55 -0.48 -40.74
CA MET A 422 -0.68 -1.14 -39.44
C MET A 422 0.58 -1.89 -39.04
N PHE A 423 1.21 -2.62 -39.94
CA PHE A 423 2.45 -3.38 -39.74
C PHE A 423 3.67 -2.78 -40.43
N SER A 424 3.60 -1.56 -40.96
CA SER A 424 4.73 -0.96 -41.68
C SER A 424 5.99 -0.95 -40.82
N SER A 425 7.11 -1.41 -41.39
CA SER A 425 8.43 -1.50 -40.70
C SER A 425 8.52 -2.53 -39.57
N CYS A 426 7.61 -3.50 -39.48
CA CYS A 426 7.73 -4.65 -38.55
C CYS A 426 8.65 -5.73 -39.13
N ASN A 427 9.89 -5.38 -39.43
CA ASN A 427 10.80 -6.17 -40.29
C ASN A 427 11.16 -7.55 -39.72
N SER A 428 11.01 -7.77 -38.42
CA SER A 428 11.32 -9.03 -37.73
C SER A 428 10.10 -9.96 -37.56
N LEU A 429 8.89 -9.49 -37.97
CA LEU A 429 7.64 -10.18 -37.66
C LEU A 429 7.50 -11.50 -38.44
N ILE A 430 7.17 -12.56 -37.72
CA ILE A 430 6.99 -13.92 -38.26
C ILE A 430 5.71 -14.50 -37.67
N GLY A 431 4.77 -14.91 -38.52
CA GLY A 431 3.58 -15.65 -38.14
C GLY A 431 3.89 -17.08 -37.66
N GLY A 432 2.95 -17.67 -36.94
CA GLY A 432 3.15 -18.98 -36.28
C GLY A 432 3.46 -20.15 -37.20
N ASN A 433 3.13 -20.05 -38.50
CA ASN A 433 3.46 -21.06 -39.53
C ASN A 433 4.60 -20.60 -40.46
N GLY A 434 5.34 -19.56 -40.08
CA GLY A 434 6.53 -19.08 -40.78
C GLY A 434 6.29 -17.97 -41.80
N THR A 435 5.11 -17.37 -41.88
CA THR A 435 4.85 -16.21 -42.73
C THR A 435 5.67 -15.02 -42.28
N SER A 436 6.71 -14.67 -43.05
CA SER A 436 7.58 -13.52 -42.76
C SER A 436 6.91 -12.22 -43.18
N TYR A 437 7.29 -11.13 -42.52
CA TYR A 437 6.89 -9.77 -42.90
C TYR A 437 7.11 -9.46 -44.38
N ASN A 438 6.13 -8.79 -44.98
CA ASN A 438 6.21 -8.30 -46.35
C ASN A 438 5.66 -6.86 -46.43
N SER A 439 6.45 -5.96 -46.97
CA SER A 439 6.09 -4.53 -47.08
C SER A 439 4.88 -4.24 -47.99
N SER A 440 4.43 -5.24 -48.77
CA SER A 440 3.19 -5.16 -49.56
C SER A 440 1.94 -5.56 -48.77
N HIS A 441 2.11 -6.04 -47.52
CA HIS A 441 1.04 -6.56 -46.66
C HIS A 441 1.08 -5.90 -45.30
N THR A 442 0.89 -4.59 -45.25
CA THR A 442 1.04 -3.76 -44.04
C THR A 442 -0.29 -3.41 -43.39
N ASP A 443 -1.40 -3.79 -43.96
CA ASP A 443 -2.73 -3.52 -43.40
C ASP A 443 -3.31 -4.72 -42.60
N ALA A 444 -4.54 -4.58 -42.11
CA ALA A 444 -5.19 -5.60 -41.28
C ALA A 444 -5.55 -6.90 -42.04
N THR A 445 -5.26 -7.03 -43.34
CA THR A 445 -5.53 -8.28 -44.06
C THR A 445 -4.69 -9.43 -43.50
N TYR A 446 -3.53 -9.14 -42.92
CA TYR A 446 -2.65 -10.12 -42.27
C TYR A 446 -2.83 -10.19 -40.73
N ALA A 447 -3.75 -9.44 -40.14
CA ALA A 447 -4.11 -9.48 -38.72
C ALA A 447 -4.96 -10.73 -38.41
N ARG A 448 -4.35 -11.88 -38.49
CA ARG A 448 -4.97 -13.21 -38.28
C ARG A 448 -3.91 -14.25 -37.96
N ILE A 449 -4.34 -15.36 -37.37
CA ILE A 449 -3.47 -16.51 -37.13
C ILE A 449 -2.92 -17.03 -38.48
N ASP A 450 -1.60 -17.23 -38.51
CA ASP A 450 -0.89 -17.79 -39.64
C ASP A 450 -1.19 -19.29 -39.75
N ARG A 451 -1.80 -19.70 -40.89
CA ARG A 451 -2.15 -21.08 -41.19
C ARG A 451 -1.76 -21.47 -42.61
N VAL A 452 -1.59 -22.76 -42.85
CA VAL A 452 -1.36 -23.29 -44.21
C VAL A 452 -2.49 -22.84 -45.16
N GLY A 453 -2.12 -22.13 -46.21
CA GLY A 453 -3.05 -21.58 -47.20
C GLY A 453 -3.75 -20.28 -46.81
N THR A 454 -3.59 -19.81 -45.60
CA THR A 454 -4.12 -18.53 -45.13
C THR A 454 -3.06 -17.78 -44.33
N PRO A 455 -2.05 -17.17 -45.02
CA PRO A 455 -0.94 -16.51 -44.34
C PRO A 455 -1.42 -15.34 -43.48
N GLY A 456 -0.81 -15.17 -42.29
CA GLY A 456 -1.06 -14.11 -41.34
C GLY A 456 0.16 -13.83 -40.50
N TYR A 457 0.13 -12.78 -39.66
CA TYR A 457 1.25 -12.41 -38.83
C TYR A 457 1.10 -12.84 -37.37
N PHE A 458 -0.04 -13.48 -37.01
CA PHE A 458 -0.25 -13.88 -35.63
C PHE A 458 0.07 -15.37 -35.41
N THR A 459 0.56 -15.64 -34.24
CA THR A 459 0.77 -16.98 -33.68
C THR A 459 -0.42 -17.30 -32.78
N GLN A 460 -0.93 -18.53 -32.86
CA GLN A 460 -1.96 -18.98 -31.95
C GLN A 460 -1.39 -19.06 -30.53
N ALA A 461 -2.09 -18.44 -29.52
CA ALA A 461 -1.73 -18.51 -28.12
C ALA A 461 -2.02 -19.88 -27.51
#